data_366f58cf02490e15b6c8e4edf5252017
#
_entry.id   366f58cf02490e15b6c8e4edf5252017
#
_cell.length_a   1.000
_cell.length_b   1.000
_cell.length_c   1.000
_cell.angle_alpha   90.00
_cell.angle_beta   90.00
_cell.angle_gamma   90.00
#
_symmetry.space_group_name_H-M   'P 1'
#
loop_
_entity.id
_entity.type
_entity.pdbx_description
1 polymer ?
#
loop_
_entity_poly.entity_id
_entity_poly.type
_entity_poly.pdbx_seq_one_letter_code
_entity_poly.pdbx_strand_id
1 'polypeptide(L)'
;MKKWVCSVCGYVHEGDTPPAECPVCHVGADKFIEQKEEKSWAAEHVVGVGKSFGNDVPEEVRKEIIDGLRANFEGECSEVGMYLAMARVAHREGYPEIGLYWEKAAYEEAEHAAKFAELLGSDLESNMTDSTKKNLAWRVDCEFGATNGKFELAACAKKNGLDAIHDTVHEMARDEARHGKALKGLLERYFK
;
A
#
# COMPACT_ATOMS: atom_id res chain seq x y z
N MET A 1 36.59 11.11 4.27
CA MET A 1 36.33 10.63 5.64
C MET A 1 35.03 9.90 5.61
N LYS A 2 34.97 8.73 6.21
CA LYS A 2 33.75 7.92 6.31
C LYS A 2 32.88 8.41 7.47
N LYS A 3 31.57 8.21 7.39
CA LYS A 3 30.65 8.44 8.50
C LYS A 3 30.21 7.10 9.08
N TRP A 4 30.26 6.99 10.39
CA TRP A 4 29.89 5.80 11.15
C TRP A 4 28.73 6.14 12.07
N VAL A 5 27.60 5.48 11.93
CA VAL A 5 26.39 5.70 12.74
C VAL A 5 26.27 4.60 13.78
N CYS A 6 26.14 4.98 15.03
CA CYS A 6 25.82 4.05 16.11
C CYS A 6 24.38 3.53 15.94
N SER A 7 24.22 2.22 15.76
CA SER A 7 22.92 1.57 15.58
C SER A 7 22.01 1.58 16.81
N VAL A 8 22.56 1.99 17.97
CA VAL A 8 21.83 2.02 19.25
C VAL A 8 21.27 3.41 19.55
N CYS A 9 22.09 4.47 19.40
CA CYS A 9 21.69 5.83 19.79
C CYS A 9 21.70 6.85 18.64
N GLY A 10 22.12 6.44 17.42
CA GLY A 10 22.17 7.34 16.25
C GLY A 10 23.35 8.31 16.23
N TYR A 11 24.29 8.26 17.20
CA TYR A 11 25.48 9.11 17.19
C TYR A 11 26.29 8.88 15.91
N VAL A 12 26.71 9.98 15.26
CA VAL A 12 27.51 9.95 14.04
C VAL A 12 28.96 10.31 14.35
N HIS A 13 29.87 9.42 13.95
CA HIS A 13 31.31 9.62 14.02
C HIS A 13 31.89 9.81 12.62
N GLU A 14 32.74 10.80 12.42
CA GLU A 14 33.47 11.03 11.18
C GLU A 14 34.94 10.58 11.35
N GLY A 15 35.35 9.58 10.56
CA GLY A 15 36.71 9.03 10.63
C GLY A 15 36.88 7.89 9.64
N ASP A 16 38.11 7.41 9.47
CA ASP A 16 38.40 6.29 8.56
C ASP A 16 37.96 4.94 9.12
N THR A 17 37.81 4.87 10.45
CA THR A 17 37.32 3.71 11.21
C THR A 17 36.30 4.16 12.26
N PRO A 18 35.39 3.25 12.70
CA PRO A 18 34.50 3.57 13.80
C PRO A 18 35.28 3.81 15.11
N PRO A 19 34.76 4.61 16.05
CA PRO A 19 35.38 4.78 17.35
C PRO A 19 35.32 3.46 18.14
N ALA A 20 36.28 3.23 19.02
CA ALA A 20 36.33 2.01 19.83
C ALA A 20 35.09 1.87 20.76
N GLU A 21 34.53 3.01 21.17
CA GLU A 21 33.35 3.10 22.05
C GLU A 21 32.50 4.33 21.65
N CYS A 22 31.19 4.21 21.71
CA CYS A 22 30.30 5.31 21.45
C CYS A 22 30.31 6.31 22.59
N PRO A 23 30.61 7.62 22.35
CA PRO A 23 30.71 8.61 23.45
C PRO A 23 29.34 8.94 24.06
N VAL A 24 28.23 8.47 23.48
CA VAL A 24 26.88 8.76 24.00
C VAL A 24 26.28 7.58 24.78
N CYS A 25 26.36 6.37 24.22
CA CYS A 25 25.72 5.20 24.83
C CYS A 25 26.69 4.08 25.24
N HIS A 26 28.01 4.32 25.13
CA HIS A 26 29.09 3.43 25.58
C HIS A 26 29.08 2.03 24.98
N VAL A 27 28.44 1.82 23.81
CA VAL A 27 28.53 0.55 23.06
C VAL A 27 29.81 0.48 22.23
N GLY A 28 30.31 -0.72 21.99
CA GLY A 28 31.55 -0.95 21.25
C GLY A 28 31.44 -0.64 19.74
N ALA A 29 32.60 -0.64 19.08
CA ALA A 29 32.75 -0.38 17.65
C ALA A 29 31.89 -1.29 16.76
N ASP A 30 31.55 -2.50 17.21
CA ASP A 30 30.70 -3.47 16.52
C ASP A 30 29.27 -3.00 16.30
N LYS A 31 28.82 -1.95 16.97
CA LYS A 31 27.52 -1.30 16.84
C LYS A 31 27.52 -0.12 15.87
N PHE A 32 28.65 0.19 15.23
CA PHE A 32 28.73 1.23 14.24
C PHE A 32 28.60 0.67 12.84
N ILE A 33 27.72 1.30 12.04
CA ILE A 33 27.49 0.97 10.65
C ILE A 33 28.04 2.08 9.77
N GLU A 34 28.83 1.74 8.76
CA GLU A 34 29.31 2.73 7.79
C GLU A 34 28.13 3.30 7.02
N GLN A 35 27.90 4.61 7.17
CA GLN A 35 26.91 5.34 6.41
C GLN A 35 27.49 5.57 4.99
N LYS A 36 27.09 4.75 4.04
CA LYS A 36 27.32 5.05 2.63
C LYS A 36 26.55 6.31 2.28
N GLU A 37 27.11 7.17 1.42
CA GLU A 37 26.46 8.40 0.93
C GLU A 37 25.27 8.08 0.00
N GLU A 38 24.35 7.25 0.44
CA GLU A 38 23.02 7.23 -0.15
C GLU A 38 22.26 8.42 0.42
N LYS A 39 21.73 9.27 -0.46
CA LYS A 39 20.85 10.36 -0.06
C LYS A 39 19.71 9.75 0.74
N SER A 40 19.74 9.88 2.08
CA SER A 40 18.60 9.53 2.90
C SER A 40 17.53 10.60 2.73
N TRP A 41 16.34 10.19 2.37
CA TRP A 41 15.18 11.08 2.36
C TRP A 41 14.76 11.37 3.81
N ALA A 42 14.25 12.58 4.07
CA ALA A 42 13.96 13.07 5.43
C ALA A 42 12.85 12.30 6.18
N ALA A 43 12.15 11.41 5.50
CA ALA A 43 11.16 10.54 6.11
C ALA A 43 11.21 9.15 5.48
N GLU A 44 11.38 8.13 6.31
CA GLU A 44 11.17 6.74 5.92
C GLU A 44 9.76 6.33 6.35
N HIS A 45 8.92 5.93 5.39
CA HIS A 45 7.66 5.30 5.69
C HIS A 45 7.89 3.84 6.06
N VAL A 46 7.50 3.48 7.26
CA VAL A 46 7.55 2.10 7.73
C VAL A 46 6.18 1.47 7.50
N VAL A 47 6.12 0.49 6.60
CA VAL A 47 4.90 -0.27 6.34
C VAL A 47 4.72 -1.33 7.43
N GLY A 48 3.55 -1.33 8.05
CA GLY A 48 3.15 -2.31 9.05
C GLY A 48 3.18 -1.81 10.49
N VAL A 49 2.04 -1.76 11.14
CA VAL A 49 1.87 -1.34 12.54
C VAL A 49 2.53 -2.32 13.52
N GLY A 50 2.70 -3.58 13.14
CA GLY A 50 3.40 -4.58 13.95
C GLY A 50 4.81 -4.18 14.35
N LYS A 51 5.47 -3.33 13.56
CA LYS A 51 6.77 -2.73 13.88
C LYS A 51 6.68 -1.59 14.91
N SER A 52 5.49 -1.02 15.13
CA SER A 52 5.23 0.06 16.09
C SER A 52 4.76 -0.44 17.45
N PHE A 53 4.34 -1.70 17.58
CA PHE A 53 3.99 -2.28 18.86
C PHE A 53 5.22 -2.56 19.69
N GLY A 54 5.28 -1.97 20.89
CA GLY A 54 6.26 -2.36 21.93
C GLY A 54 5.98 -3.76 22.44
N ASN A 55 6.99 -4.39 23.08
CA ASN A 55 6.85 -5.74 23.65
C ASN A 55 5.80 -5.82 24.77
N ASP A 56 5.46 -4.69 25.39
CA ASP A 56 4.57 -4.60 26.55
C ASP A 56 3.09 -4.41 26.16
N VAL A 57 2.76 -4.34 24.87
CA VAL A 57 1.35 -4.22 24.42
C VAL A 57 0.67 -5.57 24.50
N PRO A 58 -0.41 -5.73 25.31
CA PRO A 58 -1.16 -6.99 25.41
C PRO A 58 -1.70 -7.47 24.06
N GLU A 59 -1.78 -8.77 23.87
CA GLU A 59 -2.24 -9.37 22.61
C GLU A 59 -3.68 -8.99 22.25
N GLU A 60 -4.56 -8.90 23.24
CA GLU A 60 -5.95 -8.46 23.03
C GLU A 60 -6.01 -7.03 22.50
N VAL A 61 -5.13 -6.13 22.98
CA VAL A 61 -5.07 -4.73 22.51
C VAL A 61 -4.51 -4.67 21.09
N ARG A 62 -3.49 -5.49 20.79
CA ARG A 62 -2.95 -5.60 19.42
C ARG A 62 -4.03 -6.03 18.45
N LYS A 63 -4.78 -7.06 18.82
CA LYS A 63 -5.88 -7.58 18.01
C LYS A 63 -6.96 -6.54 17.80
N GLU A 64 -7.39 -5.85 18.84
CA GLU A 64 -8.39 -4.77 18.75
C GLU A 64 -7.95 -3.67 17.78
N ILE A 65 -6.69 -3.24 17.86
CA ILE A 65 -6.14 -2.22 16.98
C ILE A 65 -6.09 -2.71 15.52
N ILE A 66 -5.58 -3.92 15.26
CA ILE A 66 -5.50 -4.47 13.90
C ILE A 66 -6.90 -4.65 13.30
N ASP A 67 -7.83 -5.20 14.06
CA ASP A 67 -9.23 -5.39 13.60
C ASP A 67 -9.91 -4.04 13.31
N GLY A 68 -9.68 -3.03 14.17
CA GLY A 68 -10.19 -1.68 13.97
C GLY A 68 -9.62 -1.00 12.72
N LEU A 69 -8.30 -1.09 12.51
CA LEU A 69 -7.65 -0.55 11.31
C LEU A 69 -8.16 -1.24 10.04
N ARG A 70 -8.36 -2.56 10.06
CA ARG A 70 -8.89 -3.34 8.94
C ARG A 70 -10.33 -2.94 8.62
N ALA A 71 -11.19 -2.83 9.62
CA ALA A 71 -12.58 -2.41 9.44
C ALA A 71 -12.68 -1.00 8.83
N ASN A 72 -11.83 -0.07 9.27
CA ASN A 72 -11.76 1.26 8.67
C ASN A 72 -11.27 1.19 7.22
N PHE A 73 -10.19 0.45 6.92
CA PHE A 73 -9.72 0.25 5.54
C PHE A 73 -10.83 -0.23 4.61
N GLU A 74 -11.61 -1.24 5.03
CA GLU A 74 -12.72 -1.78 4.24
C GLU A 74 -13.84 -0.75 4.05
N GLY A 75 -14.14 0.06 5.09
CA GLY A 75 -15.08 1.16 5.04
C GLY A 75 -14.68 2.20 3.99
N GLU A 76 -13.47 2.73 4.09
CA GLU A 76 -12.94 3.75 3.17
C GLU A 76 -12.93 3.25 1.71
N CYS A 77 -12.47 2.02 1.47
CA CYS A 77 -12.50 1.42 0.12
C CYS A 77 -13.94 1.34 -0.44
N SER A 78 -14.92 1.04 0.40
CA SER A 78 -16.33 0.99 0.00
C SER A 78 -16.87 2.38 -0.31
N GLU A 79 -16.49 3.38 0.48
CA GLU A 79 -16.92 4.78 0.30
C GLU A 79 -16.38 5.38 -0.99
N VAL A 80 -15.14 5.07 -1.40
CA VAL A 80 -14.61 5.46 -2.72
C VAL A 80 -15.56 5.06 -3.84
N GLY A 81 -16.00 3.80 -3.88
CA GLY A 81 -16.90 3.30 -4.91
C GLY A 81 -18.29 3.92 -4.84
N MET A 82 -18.83 4.04 -3.63
CA MET A 82 -20.16 4.63 -3.41
C MET A 82 -20.21 6.11 -3.78
N TYR A 83 -19.23 6.91 -3.37
CA TYR A 83 -19.19 8.35 -3.64
C TYR A 83 -19.02 8.63 -5.14
N LEU A 84 -18.20 7.87 -5.86
CA LEU A 84 -18.12 7.98 -7.32
C LEU A 84 -19.43 7.59 -8.01
N ALA A 85 -20.17 6.61 -7.50
CA ALA A 85 -21.49 6.27 -8.02
C ALA A 85 -22.51 7.39 -7.74
N MET A 86 -22.51 7.97 -6.53
CA MET A 86 -23.35 9.11 -6.15
C MET A 86 -23.04 10.36 -6.99
N ALA A 87 -21.76 10.61 -7.28
CA ALA A 87 -21.34 11.69 -8.16
C ALA A 87 -21.96 11.56 -9.56
N ARG A 88 -21.95 10.34 -10.13
CA ARG A 88 -22.56 10.08 -11.43
C ARG A 88 -24.10 10.29 -11.41
N VAL A 89 -24.76 9.99 -10.28
CA VAL A 89 -26.19 10.31 -10.12
C VAL A 89 -26.40 11.81 -10.13
N ALA A 90 -25.67 12.55 -9.30
CA ALA A 90 -25.78 14.00 -9.20
C ALA A 90 -25.56 14.71 -10.56
N HIS A 91 -24.55 14.29 -11.32
CA HIS A 91 -24.30 14.81 -12.66
C HIS A 91 -25.46 14.55 -13.63
N ARG A 92 -26.04 13.34 -13.62
CA ARG A 92 -27.20 13.01 -14.47
C ARG A 92 -28.44 13.79 -14.09
N GLU A 93 -28.60 14.11 -12.82
CA GLU A 93 -29.73 14.92 -12.33
C GLU A 93 -29.54 16.43 -12.53
N GLY A 94 -28.36 16.87 -13.00
CA GLY A 94 -28.07 18.28 -13.23
C GLY A 94 -27.53 19.05 -12.01
N TYR A 95 -26.96 18.33 -11.05
CA TYR A 95 -26.32 18.92 -9.85
C TYR A 95 -24.80 18.79 -9.90
N PRO A 96 -24.10 19.46 -10.83
CA PRO A 96 -22.67 19.24 -11.04
C PRO A 96 -21.82 19.64 -9.82
N GLU A 97 -22.23 20.64 -9.06
CA GLU A 97 -21.52 21.04 -7.84
C GLU A 97 -21.51 19.93 -6.77
N ILE A 98 -22.65 19.24 -6.60
CA ILE A 98 -22.76 18.09 -5.70
C ILE A 98 -21.91 16.93 -6.24
N GLY A 99 -21.97 16.67 -7.55
CA GLY A 99 -21.16 15.62 -8.19
C GLY A 99 -19.67 15.84 -7.98
N LEU A 100 -19.17 17.05 -8.21
CA LEU A 100 -17.76 17.41 -7.99
C LEU A 100 -17.33 17.26 -6.53
N TYR A 101 -18.22 17.58 -5.58
CA TYR A 101 -17.92 17.38 -4.16
C TYR A 101 -17.76 15.88 -3.83
N TRP A 102 -18.68 15.01 -4.34
CA TRP A 102 -18.56 13.57 -4.17
C TRP A 102 -17.28 12.98 -4.79
N GLU A 103 -16.89 13.45 -5.98
CA GLU A 103 -15.64 13.04 -6.60
C GLU A 103 -14.42 13.42 -5.74
N LYS A 104 -14.42 14.64 -5.19
CA LYS A 104 -13.37 15.11 -4.29
C LYS A 104 -13.32 14.24 -3.02
N ALA A 105 -14.47 14.00 -2.37
CA ALA A 105 -14.55 13.17 -1.17
C ALA A 105 -14.02 11.74 -1.46
N ALA A 106 -14.39 11.13 -2.59
CA ALA A 106 -13.88 9.82 -2.97
C ALA A 106 -12.33 9.76 -3.03
N TYR A 107 -11.68 10.83 -3.46
CA TYR A 107 -10.21 10.92 -3.42
C TYR A 107 -9.67 11.02 -1.99
N GLU A 108 -10.35 11.74 -1.11
CA GLU A 108 -9.96 11.85 0.29
C GLU A 108 -10.08 10.50 0.99
N GLU A 109 -11.16 9.72 0.73
CA GLU A 109 -11.32 8.36 1.25
C GLU A 109 -10.28 7.37 0.68
N ALA A 110 -9.88 7.54 -0.59
CA ALA A 110 -8.79 6.73 -1.14
C ALA A 110 -7.45 6.98 -0.41
N GLU A 111 -7.16 8.22 -0.02
CA GLU A 111 -6.00 8.58 0.80
C GLU A 111 -6.09 8.02 2.23
N HIS A 112 -7.28 8.00 2.83
CA HIS A 112 -7.51 7.37 4.13
C HIS A 112 -7.26 5.86 4.04
N ALA A 113 -7.84 5.19 3.05
CA ALA A 113 -7.61 3.78 2.79
C ALA A 113 -6.11 3.46 2.61
N ALA A 114 -5.38 4.28 1.85
CA ALA A 114 -3.94 4.12 1.66
C ALA A 114 -3.17 4.20 2.98
N LYS A 115 -3.51 5.14 3.87
CA LYS A 115 -2.88 5.27 5.19
C LYS A 115 -3.17 4.06 6.09
N PHE A 116 -4.40 3.56 6.11
CA PHE A 116 -4.74 2.34 6.84
C PHE A 116 -4.00 1.12 6.28
N ALA A 117 -3.88 1.03 4.95
CA ALA A 117 -3.10 -0.04 4.31
C ALA A 117 -1.61 0.02 4.69
N GLU A 118 -1.01 1.20 4.72
CA GLU A 118 0.39 1.39 5.19
C GLU A 118 0.56 0.96 6.64
N LEU A 119 -0.36 1.36 7.54
CA LEU A 119 -0.33 0.96 8.94
C LEU A 119 -0.45 -0.55 9.11
N LEU A 120 -1.32 -1.19 8.35
CA LEU A 120 -1.56 -2.64 8.43
C LEU A 120 -0.42 -3.44 7.77
N GLY A 121 0.04 -3.05 6.59
CA GLY A 121 1.05 -3.78 5.85
C GLY A 121 0.68 -5.26 5.67
N SER A 122 1.54 -6.17 6.16
CA SER A 122 1.29 -7.62 6.09
C SER A 122 0.09 -8.10 6.93
N ASP A 123 -0.39 -7.29 7.88
CA ASP A 123 -1.61 -7.59 8.62
C ASP A 123 -2.86 -7.37 7.77
N LEU A 124 -2.80 -6.53 6.74
CA LEU A 124 -3.86 -6.40 5.74
C LEU A 124 -3.79 -7.55 4.74
N GLU A 125 -2.62 -7.71 4.13
CA GLU A 125 -2.35 -8.70 3.09
C GLU A 125 -0.90 -9.19 3.20
N SER A 126 -0.72 -10.48 3.42
CA SER A 126 0.59 -11.08 3.71
C SER A 126 1.66 -10.84 2.63
N ASN A 127 1.25 -10.59 1.39
CA ASN A 127 2.12 -10.30 0.26
C ASN A 127 2.41 -8.80 0.08
N MET A 128 1.72 -7.93 0.82
CA MET A 128 1.98 -6.50 0.80
C MET A 128 3.23 -6.20 1.64
N THR A 129 4.26 -5.66 1.01
CA THR A 129 5.57 -5.43 1.62
C THR A 129 6.10 -4.03 1.34
N ASP A 130 7.22 -3.68 1.99
CA ASP A 130 8.01 -2.47 1.73
C ASP A 130 8.92 -2.58 0.49
N SER A 131 8.77 -3.64 -0.31
CA SER A 131 9.53 -3.89 -1.53
C SER A 131 8.70 -3.70 -2.78
N THR A 132 8.97 -2.64 -3.56
CA THR A 132 8.32 -2.39 -4.86
C THR A 132 8.41 -3.59 -5.80
N LYS A 133 9.58 -4.28 -5.83
CA LYS A 133 9.76 -5.48 -6.66
C LYS A 133 8.78 -6.60 -6.27
N LYS A 134 8.66 -6.87 -4.97
CA LYS A 134 7.75 -7.93 -4.47
C LYS A 134 6.29 -7.56 -4.71
N ASN A 135 5.92 -6.31 -4.43
CA ASN A 135 4.57 -5.82 -4.65
C ASN A 135 4.16 -5.90 -6.12
N LEU A 136 5.05 -5.52 -7.06
CA LEU A 136 4.80 -5.66 -8.50
C LEU A 136 4.60 -7.13 -8.89
N ALA A 137 5.49 -8.03 -8.46
CA ALA A 137 5.39 -9.45 -8.79
C ALA A 137 4.08 -10.06 -8.29
N TRP A 138 3.74 -9.81 -7.04
CA TRP A 138 2.48 -10.27 -6.46
C TRP A 138 1.25 -9.73 -7.21
N ARG A 139 1.24 -8.42 -7.50
CA ARG A 139 0.08 -7.81 -8.18
C ARG A 139 -0.13 -8.31 -9.60
N VAL A 140 0.93 -8.68 -10.34
CA VAL A 140 0.78 -9.31 -11.67
C VAL A 140 -0.10 -10.54 -11.59
N ASP A 141 0.11 -11.42 -10.61
CA ASP A 141 -0.69 -12.63 -10.42
C ASP A 141 -2.13 -12.32 -9.98
N CYS A 142 -2.30 -11.31 -9.12
CA CYS A 142 -3.62 -10.86 -8.70
C CYS A 142 -4.45 -10.30 -9.86
N GLU A 143 -3.85 -9.48 -10.73
CA GLU A 143 -4.53 -8.93 -11.92
C GLU A 143 -4.93 -10.04 -12.90
N PHE A 144 -4.10 -11.08 -13.03
CA PHE A 144 -4.45 -12.25 -13.83
C PHE A 144 -5.67 -12.98 -13.26
N GLY A 145 -5.70 -13.20 -11.93
CA GLY A 145 -6.86 -13.79 -11.26
C GLY A 145 -8.11 -12.93 -11.37
N ALA A 146 -8.00 -11.61 -11.18
CA ALA A 146 -9.10 -10.66 -11.34
C ALA A 146 -9.66 -10.62 -12.77
N THR A 147 -8.78 -10.73 -13.77
CA THR A 147 -9.18 -10.85 -15.18
C THR A 147 -10.07 -12.07 -15.39
N ASN A 148 -9.62 -13.25 -14.94
CA ASN A 148 -10.35 -14.49 -15.11
C ASN A 148 -11.70 -14.48 -14.37
N GLY A 149 -11.73 -14.05 -13.11
CA GLY A 149 -12.96 -13.97 -12.33
C GLY A 149 -14.01 -13.04 -12.95
N LYS A 150 -13.57 -11.89 -13.49
CA LYS A 150 -14.47 -10.98 -14.18
C LYS A 150 -14.98 -11.56 -15.51
N PHE A 151 -14.16 -12.29 -16.27
CA PHE A 151 -14.62 -12.99 -17.48
C PHE A 151 -15.65 -14.07 -17.14
N GLU A 152 -15.45 -14.84 -16.09
CA GLU A 152 -16.42 -15.84 -15.66
C GLU A 152 -17.76 -15.21 -15.25
N LEU A 153 -17.72 -14.10 -14.49
CA LEU A 153 -18.92 -13.35 -14.13
C LEU A 153 -19.63 -12.78 -15.35
N ALA A 154 -18.89 -12.18 -16.29
CA ALA A 154 -19.44 -11.66 -17.53
C ALA A 154 -20.09 -12.77 -18.37
N ALA A 155 -19.45 -13.93 -18.49
CA ALA A 155 -20.02 -15.08 -19.21
C ALA A 155 -21.31 -15.58 -18.54
N CYS A 156 -21.35 -15.64 -17.21
CA CYS A 156 -22.55 -15.97 -16.45
C CYS A 156 -23.68 -14.97 -16.74
N ALA A 157 -23.40 -13.67 -16.70
CA ALA A 157 -24.38 -12.62 -17.01
C ALA A 157 -24.92 -12.77 -18.44
N LYS A 158 -24.05 -13.01 -19.44
CA LYS A 158 -24.46 -13.23 -20.84
C LYS A 158 -25.39 -14.41 -20.99
N LYS A 159 -25.03 -15.54 -20.36
CA LYS A 159 -25.85 -16.75 -20.37
C LYS A 159 -27.27 -16.53 -19.84
N ASN A 160 -27.45 -15.59 -18.96
CA ASN A 160 -28.72 -15.25 -18.32
C ASN A 160 -29.41 -14.03 -18.93
N GLY A 161 -28.96 -13.52 -20.09
CA GLY A 161 -29.57 -12.39 -20.77
C GLY A 161 -29.36 -11.02 -20.09
N LEU A 162 -28.33 -10.91 -19.21
CA LEU A 162 -28.01 -9.69 -18.48
C LEU A 162 -26.93 -8.89 -19.23
N ASP A 163 -27.25 -8.42 -20.43
CA ASP A 163 -26.28 -7.82 -21.36
C ASP A 163 -25.57 -6.59 -20.77
N ALA A 164 -26.28 -5.70 -20.06
CA ALA A 164 -25.67 -4.52 -19.47
C ALA A 164 -24.62 -4.89 -18.39
N ILE A 165 -24.86 -5.94 -17.61
CA ILE A 165 -23.89 -6.45 -16.63
C ILE A 165 -22.71 -7.10 -17.34
N HIS A 166 -23.01 -7.95 -18.35
CA HIS A 166 -21.97 -8.57 -19.18
C HIS A 166 -21.02 -7.52 -19.75
N ASP A 167 -21.54 -6.52 -20.44
CA ASP A 167 -20.73 -5.54 -21.17
C ASP A 167 -19.84 -4.75 -20.18
N THR A 168 -20.42 -4.32 -19.05
CA THR A 168 -19.70 -3.58 -18.02
C THR A 168 -18.57 -4.41 -17.40
N VAL A 169 -18.88 -5.66 -17.00
CA VAL A 169 -17.88 -6.51 -16.30
C VAL A 169 -16.83 -7.02 -17.28
N HIS A 170 -17.21 -7.27 -18.54
CA HIS A 170 -16.28 -7.67 -19.59
C HIS A 170 -15.24 -6.58 -19.92
N GLU A 171 -15.65 -5.30 -19.95
CA GLU A 171 -14.70 -4.19 -20.11
C GLU A 171 -13.76 -4.08 -18.90
N MET A 172 -14.28 -4.22 -17.68
CA MET A 172 -13.43 -4.26 -16.47
C MET A 172 -12.41 -5.40 -16.55
N ALA A 173 -12.76 -6.59 -17.03
CA ALA A 173 -11.81 -7.69 -17.21
C ALA A 173 -10.67 -7.33 -18.16
N ARG A 174 -10.95 -6.55 -19.21
CA ARG A 174 -9.93 -6.03 -20.15
C ARG A 174 -9.00 -5.01 -19.45
N ASP A 175 -9.55 -4.19 -18.56
CA ASP A 175 -8.75 -3.25 -17.78
C ASP A 175 -7.79 -4.00 -16.85
N GLU A 176 -8.25 -5.05 -16.14
CA GLU A 176 -7.36 -5.87 -15.30
C GLU A 176 -6.24 -6.53 -16.12
N ALA A 177 -6.56 -7.04 -17.31
CA ALA A 177 -5.55 -7.60 -18.20
C ALA A 177 -4.52 -6.55 -18.66
N ARG A 178 -4.93 -5.30 -18.85
CA ARG A 178 -4.05 -4.18 -19.17
C ARG A 178 -3.18 -3.82 -17.97
N HIS A 179 -3.75 -3.75 -16.75
CA HIS A 179 -3.02 -3.52 -15.51
C HIS A 179 -1.94 -4.60 -15.30
N GLY A 180 -2.29 -5.87 -15.39
CA GLY A 180 -1.34 -6.97 -15.23
C GLY A 180 -0.19 -6.90 -16.23
N LYS A 181 -0.46 -6.60 -17.50
CA LYS A 181 0.59 -6.42 -18.52
C LYS A 181 1.49 -5.22 -18.24
N ALA A 182 0.92 -4.12 -17.77
CA ALA A 182 1.68 -2.91 -17.42
C ALA A 182 2.59 -3.19 -16.21
N LEU A 183 2.06 -3.79 -15.15
CA LEU A 183 2.84 -4.16 -13.96
C LEU A 183 3.97 -5.14 -14.30
N LYS A 184 3.71 -6.15 -15.15
CA LYS A 184 4.73 -7.08 -15.63
C LYS A 184 5.82 -6.36 -16.42
N GLY A 185 5.45 -5.47 -17.32
CA GLY A 185 6.41 -4.68 -18.10
C GLY A 185 7.29 -3.79 -17.21
N LEU A 186 6.73 -3.20 -16.16
CA LEU A 186 7.49 -2.43 -15.18
C LEU A 186 8.45 -3.33 -14.37
N LEU A 187 7.98 -4.49 -13.91
CA LEU A 187 8.81 -5.46 -13.20
C LEU A 187 10.02 -5.89 -14.04
N GLU A 188 9.79 -6.25 -15.31
CA GLU A 188 10.85 -6.66 -16.23
C GLU A 188 11.83 -5.53 -16.58
N ARG A 189 11.34 -4.29 -16.62
CA ARG A 189 12.16 -3.12 -16.96
C ARG A 189 13.11 -2.73 -15.82
N TYR A 190 12.62 -2.71 -14.59
CA TYR A 190 13.35 -2.13 -13.46
C TYR A 190 14.05 -3.16 -12.56
N PHE A 191 13.64 -4.43 -12.61
CA PHE A 191 14.11 -5.45 -11.67
C PHE A 191 14.61 -6.72 -12.36
N LYS A 192 15.39 -6.51 -13.42
CA LYS A 192 16.08 -7.60 -14.13
C LYS A 192 17.04 -8.37 -13.22
#